data_f4bba6f64baccad00ea7e91d8492a6cb
#
_entry.id   f4bba6f64baccad00ea7e91d8492a6cb
#
_cell.length_a   1.000
_cell.length_b   1.000
_cell.length_c   1.000
_cell.angle_alpha   90.00
_cell.angle_beta   90.00
_cell.angle_gamma   90.00
#
_symmetry.space_group_name_H-M   'P 1'
#
loop_
_entity.id
_entity.type
_entity.pdbx_description
1 polymer ?
#
loop_
_entity_poly.entity_id
_entity_poly.type
_entity_poly.pdbx_seq_one_letter_code
_entity_poly.pdbx_strand_id
1 'polypeptide(L)'
;SRRRFLAISALTLGGLAFNALPRSARGAAPERTLIAYFTWSGNTRGIARLLHQKVGGDLVELEPVTPYSENYDTCLEQAKRDQEQAARPELKTRIADMGRYDTVFLGYPNWWASIPMPIASFLEQYDFSGKTIVPFVSHGGGRLGQSLTAIAKLCPSSRITEALSLRYSRGSSPSGDMGDR
;
A
#
# COMPACT_ATOMS: atom_id res chain seq x y z
N SER A 1 -88.53 -4.01 16.76
CA SER A 1 -88.10 -2.75 17.37
C SER A 1 -86.65 -2.49 17.02
N ARG A 2 -86.43 -1.42 16.32
CA ARG A 2 -85.17 -0.98 15.72
C ARG A 2 -84.29 -0.31 16.76
N ARG A 3 -83.01 -0.67 16.79
CA ARG A 3 -81.99 0.21 17.38
C ARG A 3 -80.76 0.19 16.51
N ARG A 4 -80.51 1.35 15.91
CA ARG A 4 -79.32 1.75 15.13
C ARG A 4 -78.18 2.00 16.15
N PHE A 5 -77.03 1.42 15.95
CA PHE A 5 -75.79 1.83 16.62
C PHE A 5 -74.88 2.43 15.59
N LEU A 6 -74.55 3.68 15.84
CA LEU A 6 -73.55 4.48 15.08
C LEU A 6 -72.17 3.88 15.36
N ALA A 7 -71.46 3.58 14.30
CA ALA A 7 -70.04 3.26 14.36
C ALA A 7 -69.22 4.54 14.31
N ILE A 8 -68.47 4.77 15.37
CA ILE A 8 -67.47 5.85 15.43
C ILE A 8 -66.19 5.31 14.78
N SER A 9 -65.81 5.94 13.65
CA SER A 9 -64.56 5.64 12.97
C SER A 9 -63.40 6.28 13.73
N ALA A 10 -62.56 5.44 14.36
CA ALA A 10 -61.29 5.89 14.91
C ALA A 10 -60.25 5.98 13.77
N LEU A 11 -59.80 7.19 13.53
CA LEU A 11 -58.66 7.49 12.64
C LEU A 11 -57.39 7.06 13.36
N THR A 12 -56.81 5.95 12.93
CA THR A 12 -55.44 5.55 13.35
C THR A 12 -54.43 6.32 12.51
N LEU A 13 -53.70 7.26 13.17
CA LEU A 13 -52.50 7.87 12.61
C LEU A 13 -51.51 6.80 12.23
N GLY A 14 -51.21 6.68 10.95
CA GLY A 14 -50.14 5.87 10.42
C GLY A 14 -48.79 6.36 10.93
N GLY A 15 -48.18 5.63 11.84
CA GLY A 15 -46.79 5.84 12.21
C GLY A 15 -45.89 5.52 11.04
N LEU A 16 -45.15 6.52 10.58
CA LEU A 16 -44.04 6.34 9.65
C LEU A 16 -43.00 5.44 10.31
N ALA A 17 -43.04 4.15 9.95
CA ALA A 17 -41.96 3.22 10.27
C ALA A 17 -40.73 3.70 9.47
N PHE A 18 -39.83 4.40 10.14
CA PHE A 18 -38.48 4.55 9.67
C PHE A 18 -37.89 3.14 9.56
N ASN A 19 -37.88 2.58 8.35
CA ASN A 19 -37.07 1.44 8.02
C ASN A 19 -35.62 1.85 8.22
N ALA A 20 -35.09 1.64 9.43
CA ALA A 20 -33.68 1.61 9.69
C ALA A 20 -33.10 0.50 8.82
N LEU A 21 -32.46 0.89 7.72
CA LEU A 21 -31.63 -0.02 6.92
C LEU A 21 -30.68 -0.73 7.91
N PRO A 22 -30.59 -2.08 7.86
CA PRO A 22 -29.62 -2.76 8.67
C PRO A 22 -28.25 -2.24 8.25
N ARG A 23 -27.68 -1.42 9.11
CA ARG A 23 -26.27 -1.08 9.04
C ARG A 23 -25.56 -2.41 9.23
N SER A 24 -25.16 -3.03 8.13
CA SER A 24 -24.24 -4.14 8.16
C SER A 24 -22.95 -3.65 8.78
N ALA A 25 -22.92 -3.64 10.11
CA ALA A 25 -21.70 -3.71 10.87
C ALA A 25 -21.08 -5.09 10.62
N ARG A 26 -20.66 -5.33 9.39
CA ARG A 26 -19.61 -6.29 9.16
C ARG A 26 -18.43 -5.67 9.88
N GLY A 27 -18.15 -6.13 11.07
CA GLY A 27 -16.86 -5.95 11.69
C GLY A 27 -15.85 -6.39 10.62
N ALA A 28 -15.22 -5.45 9.95
CA ALA A 28 -14.11 -5.75 9.08
C ALA A 28 -13.14 -6.53 9.97
N ALA A 29 -12.89 -7.79 9.64
CA ALA A 29 -11.74 -8.48 10.20
C ALA A 29 -10.56 -7.50 10.06
N PRO A 30 -9.71 -7.36 11.09
CA PRO A 30 -8.60 -6.42 11.02
C PRO A 30 -7.90 -6.67 9.69
N GLU A 31 -7.86 -5.63 8.84
CA GLU A 31 -7.24 -5.77 7.53
C GLU A 31 -5.84 -6.31 7.75
N ARG A 32 -5.58 -7.46 7.18
CA ARG A 32 -4.29 -8.13 7.26
C ARG A 32 -3.33 -7.39 6.36
N THR A 33 -2.81 -6.29 6.88
CA THR A 33 -2.01 -5.31 6.16
C THR A 33 -0.54 -5.48 6.50
N LEU A 34 0.30 -5.52 5.47
CA LEU A 34 1.75 -5.43 5.56
C LEU A 34 2.21 -4.13 4.93
N ILE A 35 3.10 -3.40 5.60
CA ILE A 35 3.83 -2.27 5.04
C ILE A 35 5.28 -2.71 4.89
N ALA A 36 5.64 -3.19 3.70
CA ALA A 36 7.00 -3.61 3.36
C ALA A 36 7.68 -2.50 2.56
N TYR A 37 8.90 -2.13 2.94
CA TYR A 37 9.60 -1.06 2.25
C TYR A 37 11.11 -1.26 2.25
N PHE A 38 11.75 -0.77 1.18
CA PHE A 38 13.19 -0.58 1.08
C PHE A 38 13.51 0.92 1.17
N THR A 39 14.60 1.27 1.83
CA THR A 39 15.08 2.64 1.92
C THR A 39 16.60 2.66 1.95
N TRP A 40 17.21 3.67 1.34
CA TRP A 40 18.65 3.95 1.44
C TRP A 40 18.90 5.19 2.30
N SER A 41 18.22 6.28 2.00
CA SER A 41 18.40 7.59 2.66
C SER A 41 17.47 7.82 3.87
N GLY A 42 16.55 6.87 4.16
CA GLY A 42 15.53 7.04 5.21
C GLY A 42 14.24 7.70 4.75
N ASN A 43 14.19 8.27 3.54
CA ASN A 43 12.98 8.96 3.04
C ASN A 43 11.77 8.02 2.98
N THR A 44 11.91 6.85 2.36
CA THR A 44 10.83 5.85 2.29
C THR A 44 10.42 5.36 3.67
N ARG A 45 11.38 5.20 4.60
CA ARG A 45 11.09 4.84 6.01
C ARG A 45 10.19 5.88 6.68
N GLY A 46 10.44 7.17 6.44
CA GLY A 46 9.60 8.25 6.96
C GLY A 46 8.15 8.11 6.50
N ILE A 47 7.92 7.85 5.20
CA ILE A 47 6.59 7.62 4.65
C ILE A 47 5.95 6.36 5.24
N ALA A 48 6.69 5.26 5.30
CA ALA A 48 6.22 3.98 5.82
C ALA A 48 5.71 4.10 7.28
N ARG A 49 6.43 4.84 8.12
CA ARG A 49 6.01 5.12 9.50
C ARG A 49 4.73 5.94 9.58
N LEU A 50 4.57 6.96 8.73
CA LEU A 50 3.35 7.76 8.66
C LEU A 50 2.15 6.92 8.19
N LEU A 51 2.35 6.05 7.20
CA LEU A 51 1.32 5.10 6.76
C LEU A 51 0.94 4.16 7.88
N HIS A 52 1.92 3.55 8.56
CA HIS A 52 1.67 2.65 9.68
C HIS A 52 0.85 3.29 10.80
N GLN A 53 1.12 4.55 11.14
CA GLN A 53 0.32 5.31 12.12
C GLN A 53 -1.13 5.50 11.69
N LYS A 54 -1.41 5.55 10.38
CA LYS A 54 -2.74 5.81 9.84
C LYS A 54 -3.55 4.53 9.57
N VAL A 55 -2.88 3.50 9.04
CA VAL A 55 -3.58 2.27 8.60
C VAL A 55 -3.33 1.08 9.51
N GLY A 56 -2.35 1.15 10.42
CA GLY A 56 -1.93 0.00 11.24
C GLY A 56 -1.22 -1.06 10.43
N GLY A 57 -1.32 -2.32 10.88
CA GLY A 57 -0.69 -3.48 10.24
C GLY A 57 0.75 -3.71 10.70
N ASP A 58 1.46 -4.59 10.01
CA ASP A 58 2.85 -4.90 10.30
C ASP A 58 3.79 -4.02 9.45
N LEU A 59 4.80 -3.44 10.07
CA LEU A 59 5.78 -2.56 9.42
C LEU A 59 7.11 -3.28 9.31
N VAL A 60 7.60 -3.48 8.08
CA VAL A 60 8.79 -4.28 7.81
C VAL A 60 9.71 -3.56 6.83
N GLU A 61 10.95 -3.35 7.23
CA GLU A 61 12.02 -2.85 6.36
C GLU A 61 12.70 -4.02 5.65
N LEU A 62 12.85 -3.92 4.34
CA LEU A 62 13.53 -4.89 3.52
C LEU A 62 15.03 -4.58 3.50
N GLU A 63 15.82 -5.38 4.20
CA GLU A 63 17.25 -5.18 4.35
C GLU A 63 18.04 -6.18 3.49
N PRO A 64 18.83 -5.72 2.50
CA PRO A 64 19.78 -6.59 1.81
C PRO A 64 20.85 -7.13 2.76
N VAL A 65 21.28 -8.38 2.54
CA VAL A 65 22.42 -8.98 3.27
C VAL A 65 23.68 -8.16 3.04
N THR A 66 23.91 -7.73 1.79
CA THR A 66 24.98 -6.81 1.44
C THR A 66 24.37 -5.43 1.21
N PRO A 67 24.56 -4.46 2.12
CA PRO A 67 23.99 -3.13 1.96
C PRO A 67 24.66 -2.39 0.81
N TYR A 68 23.92 -1.48 0.19
CA TYR A 68 24.48 -0.51 -0.76
C TYR A 68 25.41 0.47 -0.04
N SER A 69 26.39 0.99 -0.79
CA SER A 69 27.35 1.97 -0.25
C SER A 69 26.65 3.19 0.35
N GLU A 70 27.21 3.72 1.43
CA GLU A 70 26.76 5.00 2.02
C GLU A 70 27.18 6.19 1.15
N ASN A 71 28.21 6.03 0.32
CA ASN A 71 28.58 7.03 -0.66
C ASN A 71 27.56 7.05 -1.81
N TYR A 72 27.00 8.22 -2.09
CA TYR A 72 25.92 8.40 -3.06
C TYR A 72 26.29 7.92 -4.47
N ASP A 73 27.45 8.35 -4.98
CA ASP A 73 27.88 8.03 -6.34
C ASP A 73 28.14 6.54 -6.51
N THR A 74 28.81 5.94 -5.53
CA THR A 74 29.03 4.48 -5.51
C THR A 74 27.71 3.71 -5.42
N CYS A 75 26.74 4.19 -4.61
CA CYS A 75 25.42 3.58 -4.53
C CYS A 75 24.68 3.67 -5.87
N LEU A 76 24.76 4.80 -6.57
CA LEU A 76 24.16 4.96 -7.90
C LEU A 76 24.71 3.96 -8.91
N GLU A 77 26.03 3.77 -8.93
CA GLU A 77 26.68 2.80 -9.81
C GLU A 77 26.32 1.36 -9.48
N GLN A 78 26.27 1.01 -8.17
CA GLN A 78 25.82 -0.30 -7.73
C GLN A 78 24.39 -0.57 -8.16
N ALA A 79 23.48 0.37 -7.88
CA ALA A 79 22.07 0.26 -8.22
C ALA A 79 21.85 0.12 -9.74
N LYS A 80 22.62 0.86 -10.56
CA LYS A 80 22.56 0.78 -12.02
C LYS A 80 22.99 -0.60 -12.51
N ARG A 81 24.14 -1.06 -12.04
CA ARG A 81 24.68 -2.38 -12.40
C ARG A 81 23.72 -3.51 -12.02
N ASP A 82 23.18 -3.44 -10.80
CA ASP A 82 22.22 -4.45 -10.32
C ASP A 82 20.96 -4.49 -11.17
N GLN A 83 20.47 -3.31 -11.60
CA GLN A 83 19.31 -3.22 -12.48
C GLN A 83 19.62 -3.77 -13.89
N GLU A 84 20.76 -3.42 -14.48
CA GLU A 84 21.19 -3.90 -15.80
C GLU A 84 21.38 -5.43 -15.82
N GLN A 85 21.84 -6.00 -14.72
CA GLN A 85 22.03 -7.43 -14.54
C GLN A 85 20.77 -8.17 -14.05
N ALA A 86 19.67 -7.45 -13.83
CA ALA A 86 18.48 -7.97 -13.18
C ALA A 86 18.81 -8.74 -11.88
N ALA A 87 19.74 -8.21 -11.08
CA ALA A 87 20.23 -8.83 -9.86
C ALA A 87 19.09 -9.06 -8.85
N ARG A 88 19.27 -10.09 -8.01
CA ARG A 88 18.35 -10.41 -6.92
C ARG A 88 19.14 -10.46 -5.61
N PRO A 89 19.47 -9.29 -5.02
CA PRO A 89 20.21 -9.26 -3.76
C PRO A 89 19.43 -10.03 -2.69
N GLU A 90 20.17 -10.86 -1.95
CA GLU A 90 19.58 -11.60 -0.84
C GLU A 90 19.13 -10.64 0.24
N LEU A 91 17.94 -10.90 0.83
CA LEU A 91 17.37 -10.11 1.92
C LEU A 91 17.62 -10.81 3.26
N LYS A 92 18.05 -10.06 4.27
CA LYS A 92 18.03 -10.51 5.68
C LYS A 92 16.60 -10.69 6.17
N THR A 93 15.72 -9.79 5.71
CA THR A 93 14.33 -9.74 6.13
C THR A 93 13.58 -10.98 5.63
N ARG A 94 12.80 -11.58 6.53
CA ARG A 94 11.93 -12.72 6.22
C ARG A 94 10.53 -12.45 6.75
N ILE A 95 9.52 -12.74 5.94
CA ILE A 95 8.12 -12.75 6.34
C ILE A 95 7.73 -14.20 6.64
N ALA A 96 7.44 -14.50 7.89
CA ALA A 96 7.19 -15.87 8.33
C ALA A 96 5.94 -16.48 7.67
N ASP A 97 4.89 -15.68 7.50
CA ASP A 97 3.63 -16.08 6.85
C ASP A 97 3.10 -14.94 5.99
N MET A 98 3.44 -14.99 4.69
CA MET A 98 2.93 -14.02 3.71
C MET A 98 1.44 -14.25 3.40
N GLY A 99 0.94 -15.45 3.62
CA GLY A 99 -0.46 -15.81 3.39
C GLY A 99 -1.44 -15.04 4.28
N ARG A 100 -1.00 -14.55 5.43
CA ARG A 100 -1.85 -13.80 6.37
C ARG A 100 -2.21 -12.39 5.89
N TYR A 101 -1.54 -11.84 4.86
CA TYR A 101 -1.78 -10.49 4.39
C TYR A 101 -2.61 -10.50 3.10
N ASP A 102 -3.59 -9.60 3.05
CA ASP A 102 -4.43 -9.36 1.88
C ASP A 102 -3.99 -8.09 1.13
N THR A 103 -3.50 -7.10 1.90
CA THR A 103 -3.02 -5.81 1.38
C THR A 103 -1.56 -5.59 1.75
N VAL A 104 -0.74 -5.26 0.76
CA VAL A 104 0.68 -4.97 0.92
C VAL A 104 0.97 -3.57 0.42
N PHE A 105 1.24 -2.65 1.34
CA PHE A 105 1.84 -1.36 1.00
C PHE A 105 3.31 -1.60 0.69
N LEU A 106 3.73 -1.27 -0.53
CA LEU A 106 5.07 -1.52 -1.04
C LEU A 106 5.81 -0.21 -1.25
N GLY A 107 6.79 0.06 -0.39
CA GLY A 107 7.54 1.32 -0.37
C GLY A 107 8.95 1.21 -0.94
N TYR A 108 9.34 2.17 -1.79
CA TYR A 108 10.68 2.18 -2.36
C TYR A 108 11.09 3.57 -2.87
N PRO A 109 12.40 3.86 -2.94
CA PRO A 109 12.90 4.99 -3.71
C PRO A 109 12.87 4.67 -5.20
N ASN A 110 12.54 5.66 -6.04
CA ASN A 110 12.68 5.49 -7.48
C ASN A 110 14.16 5.50 -7.85
N TRP A 111 14.71 4.36 -8.23
CA TRP A 111 16.07 4.18 -8.67
C TRP A 111 16.11 3.87 -10.18
N TRP A 112 16.85 4.68 -10.93
CA TRP A 112 16.99 4.51 -12.39
C TRP A 112 15.66 4.30 -13.10
N ALA A 113 14.69 5.16 -12.75
CA ALA A 113 13.33 5.13 -13.26
C ALA A 113 12.56 3.82 -13.05
N SER A 114 12.90 3.03 -12.02
CA SER A 114 12.24 1.76 -11.71
C SER A 114 12.32 1.42 -10.22
N ILE A 115 11.92 0.18 -9.88
CA ILE A 115 12.08 -0.37 -8.53
C ILE A 115 13.56 -0.72 -8.26
N PRO A 116 14.06 -0.55 -7.02
CA PRO A 116 15.34 -1.10 -6.59
C PRO A 116 15.32 -2.63 -6.59
N MET A 117 16.46 -3.26 -6.83
CA MET A 117 16.53 -4.72 -6.91
C MET A 117 16.18 -5.46 -5.62
N PRO A 118 16.39 -4.93 -4.40
CA PRO A 118 15.82 -5.53 -3.18
C PRO A 118 14.30 -5.67 -3.21
N ILE A 119 13.58 -4.75 -3.86
CA ILE A 119 12.12 -4.87 -4.07
C ILE A 119 11.81 -6.02 -5.04
N ALA A 120 12.57 -6.17 -6.12
CA ALA A 120 12.39 -7.29 -7.04
C ALA A 120 12.63 -8.63 -6.33
N SER A 121 13.68 -8.75 -5.52
CA SER A 121 13.94 -9.93 -4.68
C SER A 121 12.76 -10.26 -3.77
N PHE A 122 12.20 -9.27 -3.11
CA PHE A 122 11.04 -9.45 -2.23
C PHE A 122 9.81 -9.93 -2.99
N LEU A 123 9.52 -9.34 -4.14
CA LEU A 123 8.35 -9.70 -4.95
C LEU A 123 8.43 -11.10 -5.54
N GLU A 124 9.64 -11.60 -5.81
CA GLU A 124 9.83 -12.98 -6.30
C GLU A 124 9.94 -14.02 -5.16
N GLN A 125 10.24 -13.57 -3.94
CA GLN A 125 10.41 -14.48 -2.79
C GLN A 125 9.09 -15.01 -2.25
N TYR A 126 7.96 -14.31 -2.48
CA TYR A 126 6.67 -14.63 -1.92
C TYR A 126 5.57 -14.66 -2.98
N ASP A 127 4.48 -15.39 -2.68
CA ASP A 127 3.29 -15.41 -3.52
C ASP A 127 2.39 -14.19 -3.22
N PHE A 128 2.20 -13.34 -4.22
CA PHE A 128 1.32 -12.18 -4.19
C PHE A 128 -0.02 -12.41 -4.90
N SER A 129 -0.32 -13.64 -5.34
CA SER A 129 -1.57 -13.95 -6.03
C SER A 129 -2.78 -13.58 -5.18
N GLY A 130 -3.72 -12.86 -5.79
CA GLY A 130 -4.95 -12.38 -5.14
C GLY A 130 -4.76 -11.24 -4.13
N LYS A 131 -3.54 -10.80 -3.86
CA LYS A 131 -3.26 -9.69 -2.94
C LYS A 131 -3.40 -8.35 -3.64
N THR A 132 -3.71 -7.32 -2.85
CA THR A 132 -3.66 -5.93 -3.30
C THR A 132 -2.30 -5.33 -2.95
N ILE A 133 -1.57 -4.84 -3.95
CA ILE A 133 -0.32 -4.10 -3.78
C ILE A 133 -0.62 -2.61 -3.93
N VAL A 134 -0.26 -1.83 -2.91
CA VAL A 134 -0.41 -0.38 -2.85
C VAL A 134 0.99 0.25 -2.85
N PRO A 135 1.52 0.66 -4.01
CA PRO A 135 2.85 1.22 -4.08
C PRO A 135 2.93 2.62 -3.46
N PHE A 136 4.04 2.93 -2.78
CA PHE A 136 4.38 4.29 -2.40
C PHE A 136 5.86 4.56 -2.69
N VAL A 137 6.12 5.67 -3.34
CA VAL A 137 7.43 5.94 -3.96
C VAL A 137 7.99 7.25 -3.46
N SER A 138 9.23 7.22 -2.98
CA SER A 138 10.01 8.43 -2.73
C SER A 138 10.92 8.73 -3.93
N HIS A 139 10.99 9.99 -4.36
CA HIS A 139 11.81 10.35 -5.52
C HIS A 139 12.33 11.79 -5.47
N GLY A 140 13.43 12.05 -6.17
CA GLY A 140 14.01 13.39 -6.34
C GLY A 140 13.43 14.22 -7.52
N GLY A 141 12.49 13.64 -8.28
CA GLY A 141 11.90 14.26 -9.49
C GLY A 141 11.46 13.26 -10.55
N GLY A 142 11.96 12.01 -10.48
CA GLY A 142 11.67 10.95 -11.47
C GLY A 142 10.29 10.30 -11.35
N ARG A 143 9.46 10.71 -10.37
CA ARG A 143 8.12 10.15 -10.13
C ARG A 143 8.15 8.62 -10.06
N LEU A 144 7.21 7.94 -10.73
CA LEU A 144 7.07 6.48 -10.73
C LEU A 144 7.99 5.78 -11.74
N GLY A 145 8.38 6.46 -12.82
CA GLY A 145 9.10 5.83 -13.92
C GLY A 145 8.38 4.59 -14.44
N GLN A 146 9.11 3.48 -14.57
CA GLN A 146 8.63 2.18 -15.01
C GLN A 146 8.29 1.23 -13.83
N SER A 147 8.29 1.75 -12.60
CA SER A 147 8.18 0.90 -11.40
C SER A 147 6.90 0.09 -11.34
N LEU A 148 5.75 0.67 -11.71
CA LEU A 148 4.47 -0.06 -11.73
C LEU A 148 4.47 -1.19 -12.76
N THR A 149 5.06 -0.95 -13.94
CA THR A 149 5.20 -1.99 -14.97
C THR A 149 6.11 -3.12 -14.48
N ALA A 150 7.19 -2.78 -13.76
CA ALA A 150 8.08 -3.79 -13.18
C ALA A 150 7.36 -4.64 -12.12
N ILE A 151 6.59 -4.02 -11.22
CA ILE A 151 5.78 -4.73 -10.22
C ILE A 151 4.76 -5.64 -10.90
N ALA A 152 4.04 -5.13 -11.92
CA ALA A 152 3.04 -5.93 -12.63
C ALA A 152 3.63 -7.17 -13.34
N LYS A 153 4.85 -7.05 -13.85
CA LYS A 153 5.57 -8.21 -14.44
C LYS A 153 5.94 -9.26 -13.41
N LEU A 154 6.33 -8.84 -12.20
CA LEU A 154 6.73 -9.74 -11.13
C LEU A 154 5.53 -10.36 -10.40
N CYS A 155 4.42 -9.64 -10.34
CA CYS A 155 3.21 -10.05 -9.62
C CYS A 155 1.96 -10.01 -10.53
N PRO A 156 1.90 -10.81 -11.61
CA PRO A 156 0.85 -10.71 -12.63
C PRO A 156 -0.55 -11.08 -12.11
N SER A 157 -0.63 -11.83 -11.02
CA SER A 157 -1.89 -12.26 -10.39
C SER A 157 -2.31 -11.41 -9.20
N SER A 158 -1.63 -10.29 -8.95
CA SER A 158 -1.98 -9.32 -7.91
C SER A 158 -2.77 -8.15 -8.48
N ARG A 159 -3.50 -7.45 -7.61
CA ARG A 159 -4.13 -6.17 -7.92
C ARG A 159 -3.18 -5.04 -7.53
N ILE A 160 -2.72 -4.25 -8.47
CA ILE A 160 -1.90 -3.07 -8.21
C ILE A 160 -2.82 -1.83 -8.25
N THR A 161 -2.78 -1.01 -7.20
CA THR A 161 -3.53 0.24 -7.12
C THR A 161 -2.74 1.41 -7.69
N GLU A 162 -3.36 2.59 -7.70
CA GLU A 162 -2.62 3.84 -7.89
C GLU A 162 -1.53 3.98 -6.82
N ALA A 163 -0.40 4.54 -7.21
CA ALA A 163 0.76 4.70 -6.34
C ALA A 163 0.79 6.08 -5.70
N LEU A 164 1.11 6.13 -4.42
CA LEU A 164 1.46 7.38 -3.75
C LEU A 164 2.88 7.79 -4.16
N SER A 165 3.00 8.94 -4.81
CA SER A 165 4.29 9.47 -5.30
C SER A 165 4.70 10.71 -4.51
N LEU A 166 5.81 10.64 -3.78
CA LEU A 166 6.26 11.69 -2.87
C LEU A 166 7.64 12.20 -3.27
N ARG A 167 7.70 13.49 -3.61
CA ARG A 167 8.95 14.14 -3.94
C ARG A 167 9.69 14.57 -2.68
N TYR A 168 10.97 14.22 -2.61
CA TYR A 168 11.90 14.73 -1.62
C TYR A 168 12.88 15.69 -2.28
N SER A 169 13.01 16.88 -1.71
CA SER A 169 14.13 17.78 -1.97
C SER A 169 15.07 17.78 -0.78
N ARG A 170 16.37 17.97 -1.01
CA ARG A 170 17.37 18.05 0.07
C ARG A 170 16.93 19.12 1.08
N GLY A 171 16.69 18.72 2.34
CA GLY A 171 16.36 19.64 3.43
C GLY A 171 14.87 20.00 3.59
N SER A 172 13.96 19.36 2.87
CA SER A 172 12.51 19.60 3.04
C SER A 172 11.76 18.38 3.56
N SER A 173 10.69 18.63 4.32
CA SER A 173 9.67 17.63 4.59
C SER A 173 9.05 17.11 3.28
N PRO A 174 8.50 15.87 3.24
CA PRO A 174 7.92 15.34 2.02
C PRO A 174 6.80 16.25 1.50
N SER A 175 6.94 16.71 0.26
CA SER A 175 5.85 17.37 -0.44
C SER A 175 5.09 16.30 -1.24
N GLY A 176 3.86 16.03 -0.85
CA GLY A 176 2.98 15.13 -1.57
C GLY A 176 2.47 15.80 -2.85
N ASP A 177 2.77 15.23 -4.02
CA ASP A 177 1.97 15.42 -5.22
C ASP A 177 0.86 14.37 -5.17
N MET A 178 -0.23 14.71 -4.49
CA MET A 178 -1.48 13.99 -4.68
C MET A 178 -2.01 14.45 -6.03
N GLY A 179 -1.67 13.68 -7.07
CA GLY A 179 -2.10 13.96 -8.41
C GLY A 179 -3.61 14.20 -8.45
N ASP A 180 -3.99 15.47 -8.62
CA ASP A 180 -5.28 15.84 -9.15
C ASP A 180 -5.37 15.27 -10.57
N ARG A 181 -6.08 14.14 -10.71
CA ARG A 181 -7.04 13.85 -11.80
C ARG A 181 -7.48 12.42 -11.79
#